data_b745b7fc3f4d538bc2589fe7b8ba83ef
#
_entry.id   b745b7fc3f4d538bc2589fe7b8ba83ef
#
_cell.length_a   1.000
_cell.length_b   1.000
_cell.length_c   1.000
_cell.angle_alpha   90.00
_cell.angle_beta   90.00
_cell.angle_gamma   90.00
#
_symmetry.space_group_name_H-M   'P 1'
#
loop_
_entity.id
_entity.type
_entity.pdbx_description
1 polymer ?
#
loop_
_entity_poly.entity_id
_entity_poly.type
_entity_poly.pdbx_seq_one_letter_code
_entity_poly.pdbx_strand_id
1 'polypeptide(L)'
;MNTKNMNSYDDKRLWLSLPKAELHVHLEGSIEPTTVVELAARHGVTLTVEEAAARYAPGDFAQFIEAFIWVTSFLRGPEDYALIARRFAESMQRQNVLYAEVTLSIGIMFRRNQDPAANFAALRDAAAQVPGVRLTYIFDAVRQWGAAPAMEVARIAAELRSPDIIAYGIGGDELGLPTSDLRSVYEFVAGQGMHRLIHAGEIGGPELVLEAVEMLGAERIGHGIAVMRDERAMDFLAARNIPLEVCPTSNLRTGALTRQIGQQSAGYAQHPLPSFFRRGLPVTLSSDDPAMFETTVSGEYEHVHAMGLTRMEMIRLAEASFHHAFLSPADRSALLEKFHSGVSALGLV
;
A
#
# COMPACT_ATOMS: atom_id res chain seq x y z
N MET A 1 -21.83 -31.88 -12.36
CA MET A 1 -21.59 -30.43 -12.39
C MET A 1 -20.75 -30.04 -11.18
N ASN A 2 -19.64 -29.39 -11.41
CA ASN A 2 -18.51 -29.31 -10.47
C ASN A 2 -18.79 -28.28 -9.35
N THR A 3 -19.08 -28.74 -8.15
CA THR A 3 -19.32 -27.87 -6.95
C THR A 3 -18.16 -26.94 -6.62
N LYS A 4 -16.93 -27.25 -7.09
CA LYS A 4 -15.76 -26.35 -6.95
C LYS A 4 -15.86 -25.05 -7.75
N ASN A 5 -16.51 -25.05 -8.92
CA ASN A 5 -16.62 -23.84 -9.75
C ASN A 5 -17.73 -22.87 -9.30
N MET A 6 -18.78 -23.37 -8.64
CA MET A 6 -19.82 -22.49 -8.08
C MET A 6 -19.30 -21.70 -6.86
N ASN A 7 -18.53 -22.35 -5.96
CA ASN A 7 -17.97 -21.67 -4.79
C ASN A 7 -16.97 -20.55 -5.14
N SER A 8 -16.14 -20.73 -6.17
CA SER A 8 -15.13 -19.71 -6.52
C SER A 8 -15.73 -18.43 -7.11
N TYR A 9 -16.82 -18.54 -7.88
CA TYR A 9 -17.52 -17.36 -8.43
C TYR A 9 -18.25 -16.57 -7.33
N ASP A 10 -18.86 -17.28 -6.38
CA ASP A 10 -19.53 -16.67 -5.23
C ASP A 10 -18.51 -15.99 -4.30
N ASP A 11 -17.34 -16.60 -4.08
CA ASP A 11 -16.28 -16.00 -3.26
C ASP A 11 -15.70 -14.73 -3.89
N LYS A 12 -15.42 -14.75 -5.20
CA LYS A 12 -14.94 -13.56 -5.92
C LYS A 12 -15.89 -12.37 -5.78
N ARG A 13 -17.19 -12.61 -5.99
CA ARG A 13 -18.23 -11.60 -5.84
C ARG A 13 -18.35 -11.13 -4.39
N LEU A 14 -18.18 -12.04 -3.43
CA LEU A 14 -18.20 -11.74 -2.01
C LEU A 14 -17.08 -10.77 -1.64
N TRP A 15 -15.82 -11.07 -2.04
CA TRP A 15 -14.68 -10.21 -1.71
C TRP A 15 -14.73 -8.87 -2.43
N LEU A 16 -15.32 -8.81 -3.62
CA LEU A 16 -15.57 -7.54 -4.28
C LEU A 16 -16.58 -6.67 -3.50
N SER A 17 -17.62 -7.29 -2.95
CA SER A 17 -18.72 -6.60 -2.24
C SER A 17 -18.43 -6.35 -0.76
N LEU A 18 -17.48 -7.04 -0.14
CA LEU A 18 -17.09 -6.83 1.26
C LEU A 18 -16.59 -5.39 1.42
N PRO A 19 -17.12 -4.60 2.37
CA PRO A 19 -16.56 -3.30 2.69
C PRO A 19 -15.11 -3.44 3.17
N LYS A 20 -14.21 -2.59 2.71
CA LYS A 20 -12.78 -2.66 3.00
C LYS A 20 -12.19 -1.30 3.31
N ALA A 21 -11.06 -1.30 4.03
CA ALA A 21 -10.10 -0.21 4.00
C ALA A 21 -8.77 -0.73 3.44
N GLU A 22 -8.04 0.10 2.70
CA GLU A 22 -6.73 -0.20 2.15
C GLU A 22 -5.71 0.80 2.69
N LEU A 23 -4.64 0.30 3.33
CA LEU A 23 -3.71 1.15 4.07
C LEU A 23 -2.30 1.22 3.46
N HIS A 24 -2.04 0.39 2.44
CA HIS A 24 -0.75 0.34 1.77
C HIS A 24 -0.95 0.17 0.26
N VAL A 25 -1.02 1.27 -0.43
CA VAL A 25 -1.16 1.31 -1.89
C VAL A 25 -0.47 2.54 -2.44
N HIS A 26 0.32 2.36 -3.50
CA HIS A 26 1.00 3.43 -4.21
C HIS A 26 0.13 3.95 -5.36
N LEU A 27 -0.13 5.27 -5.39
CA LEU A 27 -0.94 5.86 -6.46
C LEU A 27 -0.33 5.59 -7.83
N GLU A 28 0.98 5.73 -7.94
CA GLU A 28 1.72 5.54 -9.19
C GLU A 28 1.70 4.08 -9.65
N GLY A 29 1.72 3.12 -8.71
CA GLY A 29 1.63 1.69 -8.99
C GLY A 29 0.22 1.20 -9.33
N SER A 30 -0.78 2.06 -9.18
CA SER A 30 -2.16 1.79 -9.57
C SER A 30 -2.49 2.17 -11.03
N ILE A 31 -1.51 2.70 -11.78
CA ILE A 31 -1.71 3.19 -13.15
C ILE A 31 -1.86 2.01 -14.11
N GLU A 32 -3.07 1.74 -14.54
CA GLU A 32 -3.39 0.70 -15.51
C GLU A 32 -2.71 0.94 -16.87
N PRO A 33 -2.32 -0.10 -17.64
CA PRO A 33 -1.70 0.04 -18.95
C PRO A 33 -2.48 0.95 -19.92
N THR A 34 -3.81 0.91 -19.88
CA THR A 34 -4.68 1.81 -20.65
C THR A 34 -4.51 3.28 -20.27
N THR A 35 -4.26 3.55 -19.00
CA THR A 35 -3.99 4.90 -18.48
C THR A 35 -2.60 5.37 -18.89
N VAL A 36 -1.61 4.47 -18.90
CA VAL A 36 -0.26 4.77 -19.40
C VAL A 36 -0.32 5.22 -20.86
N VAL A 37 -1.08 4.52 -21.71
CA VAL A 37 -1.27 4.90 -23.13
C VAL A 37 -1.87 6.29 -23.27
N GLU A 38 -2.88 6.63 -22.45
CA GLU A 38 -3.47 7.98 -22.47
C GLU A 38 -2.48 9.04 -22.02
N LEU A 39 -1.74 8.81 -20.94
CA LEU A 39 -0.69 9.71 -20.45
C LEU A 39 0.42 9.90 -21.49
N ALA A 40 0.89 8.81 -22.10
CA ALA A 40 1.89 8.84 -23.17
C ALA A 40 1.42 9.70 -24.35
N ALA A 41 0.18 9.51 -24.81
CA ALA A 41 -0.40 10.25 -25.92
C ALA A 41 -0.50 11.76 -25.61
N ARG A 42 -0.85 12.18 -24.41
CA ARG A 42 -0.84 13.59 -23.97
C ARG A 42 0.54 14.24 -24.14
N HIS A 43 1.58 13.44 -24.06
CA HIS A 43 2.96 13.91 -24.15
C HIS A 43 3.63 13.57 -25.50
N GLY A 44 2.81 13.24 -26.51
CA GLY A 44 3.29 13.01 -27.89
C GLY A 44 4.00 11.67 -28.09
N VAL A 45 3.84 10.72 -27.17
CA VAL A 45 4.41 9.37 -27.26
C VAL A 45 3.30 8.39 -27.71
N THR A 46 3.54 7.68 -28.81
CA THR A 46 2.63 6.60 -29.25
C THR A 46 3.01 5.31 -28.56
N LEU A 47 2.03 4.67 -27.94
CA LEU A 47 2.20 3.41 -27.21
C LEU A 47 0.93 2.58 -27.35
N THR A 48 1.04 1.26 -27.47
CA THR A 48 -0.10 0.35 -27.40
C THR A 48 -0.32 -0.14 -25.98
N VAL A 49 -1.51 -0.68 -25.70
CA VAL A 49 -1.81 -1.26 -24.38
C VAL A 49 -0.93 -2.47 -24.10
N GLU A 50 -0.67 -3.28 -25.14
CA GLU A 50 0.18 -4.46 -25.07
C GLU A 50 1.63 -4.10 -24.74
N GLU A 51 2.17 -3.03 -25.36
CA GLU A 51 3.51 -2.52 -25.05
C GLU A 51 3.60 -1.98 -23.64
N ALA A 52 2.56 -1.27 -23.16
CA ALA A 52 2.50 -0.79 -21.79
C ALA A 52 2.41 -1.96 -20.79
N ALA A 53 1.53 -2.94 -21.03
CA ALA A 53 1.38 -4.13 -20.20
C ALA A 53 2.67 -4.98 -20.15
N ALA A 54 3.40 -5.08 -21.25
CA ALA A 54 4.67 -5.81 -21.30
C ALA A 54 5.75 -5.20 -20.37
N ARG A 55 5.64 -3.90 -20.03
CA ARG A 55 6.54 -3.25 -19.06
C ARG A 55 6.24 -3.66 -17.62
N TYR A 56 5.03 -4.15 -17.33
CA TYR A 56 4.61 -4.66 -16.02
C TYR A 56 4.84 -6.17 -15.89
N ALA A 57 5.52 -6.79 -16.87
CA ALA A 57 5.80 -8.22 -16.81
C ALA A 57 6.52 -8.61 -15.51
N PRO A 58 6.16 -9.77 -14.93
CA PRO A 58 6.76 -10.23 -13.69
C PRO A 58 8.27 -10.33 -13.77
N GLY A 59 8.94 -9.85 -12.76
CA GLY A 59 10.39 -9.86 -12.67
C GLY A 59 10.85 -9.88 -11.21
N ASP A 60 12.06 -9.40 -10.99
CA ASP A 60 12.57 -9.16 -9.65
C ASP A 60 12.30 -7.70 -9.21
N PHE A 61 12.73 -7.37 -8.00
CA PHE A 61 12.58 -6.03 -7.44
C PHE A 61 13.23 -4.93 -8.31
N ALA A 62 14.37 -5.21 -8.97
CA ALA A 62 15.04 -4.24 -9.82
C ALA A 62 14.21 -3.93 -11.08
N GLN A 63 13.64 -4.95 -11.70
CA GLN A 63 12.76 -4.80 -12.88
C GLN A 63 11.46 -4.07 -12.51
N PHE A 64 10.90 -4.33 -11.32
CA PHE A 64 9.78 -3.55 -10.79
C PHE A 64 10.13 -2.06 -10.68
N ILE A 65 11.27 -1.71 -10.08
CA ILE A 65 11.72 -0.31 -9.97
C ILE A 65 11.92 0.33 -11.33
N GLU A 66 12.45 -0.38 -12.32
CA GLU A 66 12.58 0.11 -13.70
C GLU A 66 11.20 0.43 -14.32
N ALA A 67 10.23 -0.45 -14.14
CA ALA A 67 8.84 -0.24 -14.59
C ALA A 67 8.22 0.97 -13.88
N PHE A 68 8.41 1.11 -12.56
CA PHE A 68 7.93 2.22 -11.77
C PHE A 68 8.52 3.57 -12.22
N ILE A 69 9.84 3.62 -12.46
CA ILE A 69 10.52 4.80 -13.01
C ILE A 69 9.98 5.15 -14.39
N TRP A 70 9.74 4.15 -15.24
CA TRP A 70 9.21 4.35 -16.58
C TRP A 70 7.78 4.91 -16.56
N VAL A 71 6.85 4.29 -15.83
CA VAL A 71 5.46 4.77 -15.79
C VAL A 71 5.35 6.16 -15.20
N THR A 72 6.07 6.44 -14.11
CA THR A 72 6.07 7.76 -13.49
C THR A 72 6.68 8.84 -14.38
N SER A 73 7.44 8.48 -15.43
CA SER A 73 7.98 9.46 -16.40
C SER A 73 6.90 10.15 -17.23
N PHE A 74 5.72 9.58 -17.31
CA PHE A 74 4.55 10.16 -17.97
C PHE A 74 3.74 11.10 -17.07
N LEU A 75 4.04 11.16 -15.77
CA LEU A 75 3.44 12.13 -14.85
C LEU A 75 4.25 13.42 -14.88
N ARG A 76 3.74 14.46 -15.56
CA ARG A 76 4.48 15.71 -15.79
C ARG A 76 3.89 16.93 -15.11
N GLY A 77 2.65 16.82 -14.61
CA GLY A 77 2.01 17.94 -13.95
C GLY A 77 0.62 17.63 -13.39
N PRO A 78 -0.07 18.63 -12.87
CA PRO A 78 -1.31 18.49 -12.12
C PRO A 78 -2.42 17.70 -12.86
N GLU A 79 -2.54 17.88 -14.17
CA GLU A 79 -3.59 17.21 -14.96
C GLU A 79 -3.37 15.69 -15.04
N ASP A 80 -2.11 15.24 -15.07
CA ASP A 80 -1.78 13.81 -15.09
C ASP A 80 -2.05 13.19 -13.72
N TYR A 81 -1.66 13.87 -12.64
CA TYR A 81 -1.96 13.42 -11.27
C TYR A 81 -3.47 13.42 -10.99
N ALA A 82 -4.22 14.40 -11.48
CA ALA A 82 -5.68 14.42 -11.38
C ALA A 82 -6.33 13.22 -12.09
N LEU A 83 -5.82 12.85 -13.27
CA LEU A 83 -6.32 11.70 -14.04
C LEU A 83 -6.15 10.40 -13.26
N ILE A 84 -4.91 10.13 -12.80
CA ILE A 84 -4.61 8.86 -12.12
C ILE A 84 -5.34 8.76 -10.78
N ALA A 85 -5.43 9.85 -10.02
CA ALA A 85 -6.14 9.87 -8.74
C ALA A 85 -7.64 9.63 -8.89
N ARG A 86 -8.29 10.20 -9.92
CA ARG A 86 -9.70 9.91 -10.21
C ARG A 86 -9.89 8.44 -10.54
N ARG A 87 -9.09 7.88 -11.45
CA ARG A 87 -9.20 6.47 -11.84
C ARG A 87 -8.95 5.52 -10.69
N PHE A 88 -7.99 5.85 -9.84
CA PHE A 88 -7.75 5.12 -8.61
C PHE A 88 -8.99 5.13 -7.70
N ALA A 89 -9.54 6.31 -7.40
CA ALA A 89 -10.73 6.45 -6.57
C ALA A 89 -11.93 5.67 -7.14
N GLU A 90 -12.14 5.72 -8.47
CA GLU A 90 -13.16 4.93 -9.16
C GLU A 90 -12.92 3.41 -9.02
N SER A 91 -11.65 2.98 -9.06
CA SER A 91 -11.28 1.58 -8.82
C SER A 91 -11.59 1.16 -7.39
N MET A 92 -11.24 1.98 -6.41
CA MET A 92 -11.56 1.73 -4.99
C MET A 92 -13.08 1.66 -4.77
N GLN A 93 -13.84 2.57 -5.37
CA GLN A 93 -15.31 2.56 -5.30
C GLN A 93 -15.89 1.26 -5.86
N ARG A 94 -15.43 0.79 -7.03
CA ARG A 94 -15.90 -0.48 -7.64
C ARG A 94 -15.62 -1.70 -6.76
N GLN A 95 -14.58 -1.63 -5.93
CA GLN A 95 -14.16 -2.70 -5.02
C GLN A 95 -14.79 -2.58 -3.61
N ASN A 96 -15.71 -1.63 -3.42
CA ASN A 96 -16.33 -1.33 -2.12
C ASN A 96 -15.30 -0.99 -1.03
N VAL A 97 -14.23 -0.26 -1.40
CA VAL A 97 -13.28 0.33 -0.47
C VAL A 97 -13.88 1.62 0.07
N LEU A 98 -14.12 1.68 1.37
CA LEU A 98 -14.71 2.84 2.04
C LEU A 98 -13.67 3.92 2.37
N TYR A 99 -12.42 3.49 2.61
CA TYR A 99 -11.31 4.34 3.03
C TYR A 99 -9.99 3.80 2.50
N ALA A 100 -9.12 4.68 2.01
CA ALA A 100 -7.77 4.28 1.65
C ALA A 100 -6.75 5.35 2.07
N GLU A 101 -5.58 4.87 2.51
CA GLU A 101 -4.38 5.67 2.77
C GLU A 101 -3.40 5.46 1.63
N VAL A 102 -3.26 6.48 0.79
CA VAL A 102 -2.60 6.38 -0.51
C VAL A 102 -1.20 6.96 -0.43
N THR A 103 -0.21 6.14 -0.69
CA THR A 103 1.19 6.57 -0.76
C THR A 103 1.45 7.34 -2.06
N LEU A 104 2.06 8.53 -1.92
CA LEU A 104 2.46 9.39 -3.01
C LEU A 104 3.97 9.55 -3.04
N SER A 105 4.59 9.27 -4.18
CA SER A 105 6.04 9.37 -4.37
C SER A 105 6.50 10.84 -4.54
N ILE A 106 6.33 11.65 -3.49
CA ILE A 106 6.68 13.08 -3.50
C ILE A 106 8.17 13.29 -3.79
N GLY A 107 9.03 12.38 -3.34
CA GLY A 107 10.45 12.40 -3.67
C GLY A 107 10.71 12.42 -5.18
N ILE A 108 9.90 11.69 -5.97
CA ILE A 108 10.00 11.69 -7.43
C ILE A 108 9.57 13.04 -8.03
N MET A 109 8.47 13.61 -7.54
CA MET A 109 7.99 14.93 -7.98
C MET A 109 9.08 15.98 -7.75
N PHE A 110 9.65 16.01 -6.54
CA PHE A 110 10.73 16.92 -6.19
C PHE A 110 11.97 16.75 -7.09
N ARG A 111 12.44 15.52 -7.28
CA ARG A 111 13.60 15.23 -8.13
C ARG A 111 13.42 15.61 -9.60
N ARG A 112 12.16 15.64 -10.07
CA ARG A 112 11.80 16.05 -11.44
C ARG A 112 11.50 17.56 -11.56
N ASN A 113 11.76 18.35 -10.50
CA ASN A 113 11.46 19.78 -10.44
C ASN A 113 9.97 20.08 -10.75
N GLN A 114 9.06 19.19 -10.33
CA GLN A 114 7.63 19.42 -10.40
C GLN A 114 7.20 20.22 -9.14
N ASP A 115 6.03 20.82 -9.20
CA ASP A 115 5.40 21.47 -8.05
C ASP A 115 4.55 20.47 -7.26
N PRO A 116 5.01 19.95 -6.10
CA PRO A 116 4.25 18.99 -5.32
C PRO A 116 2.94 19.55 -4.78
N ALA A 117 2.87 20.85 -4.51
CA ALA A 117 1.67 21.49 -4.00
C ALA A 117 0.56 21.53 -5.07
N ALA A 118 0.92 21.93 -6.29
CA ALA A 118 -0.02 21.97 -7.41
C ALA A 118 -0.48 20.56 -7.80
N ASN A 119 0.44 19.57 -7.85
CA ASN A 119 0.12 18.19 -8.15
C ASN A 119 -0.80 17.60 -7.08
N PHE A 120 -0.49 17.81 -5.79
CA PHE A 120 -1.29 17.33 -4.68
C PHE A 120 -2.70 17.94 -4.67
N ALA A 121 -2.82 19.25 -4.88
CA ALA A 121 -4.14 19.89 -4.96
C ALA A 121 -5.00 19.28 -6.07
N ALA A 122 -4.45 19.11 -7.27
CA ALA A 122 -5.17 18.56 -8.41
C ALA A 122 -5.61 17.10 -8.20
N LEU A 123 -4.71 16.24 -7.68
CA LEU A 123 -5.04 14.84 -7.42
C LEU A 123 -6.12 14.70 -6.33
N ARG A 124 -5.99 15.43 -5.22
CA ARG A 124 -6.94 15.45 -4.11
C ARG A 124 -8.33 15.88 -4.59
N ASP A 125 -8.40 16.99 -5.30
CA ASP A 125 -9.67 17.56 -5.78
C ASP A 125 -10.34 16.64 -6.82
N ALA A 126 -9.57 15.98 -7.68
CA ALA A 126 -10.09 15.00 -8.64
C ALA A 126 -10.62 13.72 -7.97
N ALA A 127 -9.90 13.19 -6.99
CA ALA A 127 -10.33 12.02 -6.23
C ALA A 127 -11.57 12.29 -5.39
N ALA A 128 -11.68 13.49 -4.78
CA ALA A 128 -12.82 13.89 -3.96
C ALA A 128 -14.15 13.97 -4.74
N GLN A 129 -14.12 14.00 -6.07
CA GLN A 129 -15.31 13.96 -6.90
C GLN A 129 -15.93 12.55 -7.00
N VAL A 130 -15.21 11.49 -6.61
CA VAL A 130 -15.70 10.12 -6.63
C VAL A 130 -16.41 9.81 -5.32
N PRO A 131 -17.73 9.56 -5.31
CA PRO A 131 -18.46 9.33 -4.08
C PRO A 131 -18.20 7.93 -3.52
N GLY A 132 -18.41 7.77 -2.20
CA GLY A 132 -18.41 6.46 -1.54
C GLY A 132 -17.04 5.96 -1.08
N VAL A 133 -15.96 6.61 -1.46
CA VAL A 133 -14.60 6.35 -0.97
C VAL A 133 -14.00 7.63 -0.40
N ARG A 134 -13.28 7.50 0.72
CA ARG A 134 -12.47 8.59 1.28
C ARG A 134 -11.00 8.25 1.12
N LEU A 135 -10.24 9.12 0.47
CA LEU A 135 -8.79 8.98 0.35
C LEU A 135 -8.09 9.97 1.29
N THR A 136 -7.04 9.49 1.93
CA THR A 136 -6.03 10.28 2.63
C THR A 136 -4.66 9.90 2.11
N TYR A 137 -3.64 10.68 2.42
CA TYR A 137 -2.38 10.56 1.69
C TYR A 137 -1.19 10.44 2.65
N ILE A 138 -0.25 9.59 2.25
CA ILE A 138 1.04 9.38 2.86
C ILE A 138 2.07 9.97 1.92
N PHE A 139 2.86 10.94 2.39
CA PHE A 139 3.95 11.50 1.60
C PHE A 139 5.20 10.64 1.76
N ASP A 140 5.66 10.07 0.65
CA ASP A 140 6.71 9.07 0.65
C ASP A 140 8.01 9.60 0.03
N ALA A 141 9.11 9.31 0.72
CA ALA A 141 10.47 9.55 0.25
C ALA A 141 11.13 8.26 -0.22
N VAL A 142 12.19 8.38 -1.01
CA VAL A 142 12.93 7.24 -1.56
C VAL A 142 14.20 7.02 -0.75
N ARG A 143 14.28 5.88 -0.04
CA ARG A 143 15.31 5.58 0.96
C ARG A 143 16.74 5.70 0.44
N GLN A 144 17.04 5.09 -0.71
CA GLN A 144 18.39 5.10 -1.30
C GLN A 144 18.88 6.47 -1.78
N TRP A 145 18.00 7.49 -1.77
CA TRP A 145 18.42 8.86 -2.09
C TRP A 145 19.00 9.61 -0.89
N GLY A 146 18.89 9.04 0.32
CA GLY A 146 19.51 9.56 1.54
C GLY A 146 18.61 10.45 2.37
N ALA A 147 19.10 10.81 3.55
CA ALA A 147 18.35 11.55 4.57
C ALA A 147 18.02 13.00 4.15
N ALA A 148 18.87 13.65 3.36
CA ALA A 148 18.61 15.04 2.96
C ALA A 148 17.40 15.18 2.02
N PRO A 149 17.25 14.43 0.91
CA PRO A 149 16.01 14.38 0.14
C PRO A 149 14.80 13.91 0.94
N ALA A 150 14.97 12.94 1.86
CA ALA A 150 13.90 12.49 2.73
C ALA A 150 13.39 13.62 3.65
N MET A 151 14.28 14.45 4.19
CA MET A 151 13.94 15.63 4.98
C MET A 151 13.17 16.67 4.15
N GLU A 152 13.52 16.87 2.86
CA GLU A 152 12.78 17.80 2.00
C GLU A 152 11.34 17.36 1.79
N VAL A 153 11.10 16.07 1.56
CA VAL A 153 9.73 15.50 1.47
C VAL A 153 8.96 15.74 2.76
N ALA A 154 9.59 15.53 3.93
CA ALA A 154 8.97 15.77 5.23
C ALA A 154 8.60 17.26 5.42
N ARG A 155 9.46 18.19 4.96
CA ARG A 155 9.17 19.63 5.00
C ARG A 155 8.01 20.00 4.09
N ILE A 156 7.98 19.48 2.86
CA ILE A 156 6.86 19.71 1.92
C ILE A 156 5.54 19.26 2.57
N ALA A 157 5.51 18.09 3.20
CA ALA A 157 4.32 17.61 3.91
C ALA A 157 3.88 18.56 5.03
N ALA A 158 4.83 19.05 5.83
CA ALA A 158 4.57 19.98 6.92
C ALA A 158 4.13 21.36 6.44
N GLU A 159 4.67 21.87 5.34
CA GLU A 159 4.36 23.18 4.77
C GLU A 159 2.97 23.23 4.15
N LEU A 160 2.55 22.16 3.47
CA LEU A 160 1.22 22.08 2.85
C LEU A 160 0.08 22.08 3.87
N ARG A 161 0.31 21.60 5.09
CA ARG A 161 -0.66 21.59 6.21
C ARG A 161 -2.07 21.10 5.85
N SER A 162 -2.18 20.19 4.90
CA SER A 162 -3.46 19.60 4.53
C SER A 162 -3.89 18.56 5.55
N PRO A 163 -5.15 18.56 6.01
CA PRO A 163 -5.67 17.51 6.89
C PRO A 163 -5.76 16.15 6.19
N ASP A 164 -5.64 16.12 4.86
CA ASP A 164 -5.63 14.90 4.08
C ASP A 164 -4.25 14.27 4.01
N ILE A 165 -3.16 14.99 4.37
CA ILE A 165 -1.81 14.44 4.53
C ILE A 165 -1.69 13.94 5.96
N ILE A 166 -1.86 12.63 6.14
CA ILE A 166 -1.96 12.03 7.48
C ILE A 166 -0.65 11.46 8.01
N ALA A 167 0.24 11.09 7.11
CA ALA A 167 1.47 10.39 7.48
C ALA A 167 2.62 10.73 6.53
N TYR A 168 3.81 10.43 7.02
CA TYR A 168 5.05 10.41 6.27
C TYR A 168 5.57 8.97 6.19
N GLY A 169 6.01 8.54 5.01
CA GLY A 169 6.56 7.23 4.73
C GLY A 169 7.92 7.28 4.04
N ILE A 170 8.58 6.14 4.03
CA ILE A 170 9.79 5.91 3.22
C ILE A 170 9.69 4.51 2.60
N GLY A 171 9.79 4.48 1.27
CA GLY A 171 9.89 3.26 0.47
C GLY A 171 11.20 3.18 -0.31
N GLY A 172 11.28 2.22 -1.23
CA GLY A 172 12.44 1.97 -2.07
C GLY A 172 13.37 0.91 -1.50
N ASP A 173 14.68 0.99 -1.82
CA ASP A 173 15.65 -0.02 -1.39
C ASP A 173 15.93 0.05 0.13
N GLU A 174 15.42 -0.93 0.86
CA GLU A 174 15.59 -1.02 2.32
C GLU A 174 17.06 -1.07 2.75
N LEU A 175 17.94 -1.59 1.91
CA LEU A 175 19.35 -1.75 2.19
C LEU A 175 20.19 -0.55 1.74
N GLY A 176 19.57 0.39 1.03
CA GLY A 176 20.23 1.55 0.42
C GLY A 176 20.68 2.63 1.40
N LEU A 177 20.16 2.63 2.64
CA LEU A 177 20.54 3.58 3.70
C LEU A 177 20.29 2.97 5.08
N PRO A 178 21.24 3.09 6.03
CA PRO A 178 21.03 2.67 7.41
C PRO A 178 19.81 3.35 8.06
N THR A 179 19.05 2.63 8.86
CA THR A 179 17.87 3.15 9.57
C THR A 179 18.25 4.33 10.48
N SER A 180 19.42 4.27 11.10
CA SER A 180 19.96 5.34 11.99
C SER A 180 20.04 6.71 11.31
N ASP A 181 20.33 6.75 10.01
CA ASP A 181 20.53 8.00 9.26
C ASP A 181 19.20 8.74 9.03
N LEU A 182 18.07 8.04 9.18
CA LEU A 182 16.73 8.59 9.06
C LEU A 182 16.17 9.17 10.37
N ARG A 183 16.85 8.99 11.48
CA ARG A 183 16.37 9.39 12.82
C ARG A 183 15.92 10.86 12.86
N SER A 184 16.75 11.79 12.39
CA SER A 184 16.41 13.22 12.41
C SER A 184 15.20 13.57 11.54
N VAL A 185 14.97 12.83 10.47
CA VAL A 185 13.78 13.00 9.60
C VAL A 185 12.52 12.60 10.38
N TYR A 186 12.53 11.43 11.02
CA TYR A 186 11.38 10.93 11.78
C TYR A 186 11.12 11.72 13.07
N GLU A 187 12.16 12.25 13.71
CA GLU A 187 12.02 13.21 14.82
C GLU A 187 11.34 14.51 14.35
N PHE A 188 11.73 15.04 13.19
CA PHE A 188 11.06 16.19 12.59
C PHE A 188 9.58 15.90 12.30
N VAL A 189 9.28 14.76 11.64
CA VAL A 189 7.92 14.33 11.31
C VAL A 189 7.04 14.21 12.56
N ALA A 190 7.58 13.59 13.62
CA ALA A 190 6.92 13.47 14.92
C ALA A 190 6.62 14.86 15.53
N GLY A 191 7.57 15.78 15.43
CA GLY A 191 7.42 17.16 15.90
C GLY A 191 6.35 17.96 15.13
N GLN A 192 5.99 17.54 13.92
CA GLN A 192 4.89 18.12 13.14
C GLN A 192 3.53 17.45 13.43
N GLY A 193 3.48 16.42 14.27
CA GLY A 193 2.25 15.69 14.60
C GLY A 193 1.75 14.76 13.49
N MET A 194 2.58 14.43 12.52
CA MET A 194 2.26 13.47 11.46
C MET A 194 2.55 12.03 11.92
N HIS A 195 1.74 11.09 11.45
CA HIS A 195 2.01 9.67 11.64
C HIS A 195 3.24 9.21 10.84
N ARG A 196 3.85 8.10 11.27
CA ARG A 196 5.12 7.59 10.76
C ARG A 196 5.00 6.14 10.38
N LEU A 197 5.34 5.85 9.13
CA LEU A 197 5.45 4.48 8.64
C LEU A 197 6.70 4.33 7.76
N ILE A 198 7.10 3.10 7.49
CA ILE A 198 8.27 2.80 6.66
C ILE A 198 8.18 1.38 6.13
N HIS A 199 8.65 1.15 4.91
CA HIS A 199 8.89 -0.19 4.39
C HIS A 199 10.08 -0.79 5.13
N ALA A 200 9.87 -1.92 5.80
CA ALA A 200 10.92 -2.63 6.52
C ALA A 200 10.63 -4.13 6.61
N GLY A 201 11.63 -4.97 6.39
CA GLY A 201 11.48 -6.42 6.43
C GLY A 201 10.73 -7.00 5.24
N GLU A 202 10.73 -6.34 4.12
CA GLU A 202 10.36 -6.90 2.82
C GLU A 202 11.57 -7.66 2.24
N ILE A 203 12.65 -6.93 1.94
CA ILE A 203 13.90 -7.47 1.40
C ILE A 203 14.93 -7.68 2.49
N GLY A 204 14.97 -6.77 3.46
CA GLY A 204 15.85 -6.81 4.62
C GLY A 204 15.42 -7.84 5.66
N GLY A 205 16.13 -7.89 6.78
CA GLY A 205 15.87 -8.81 7.87
C GLY A 205 14.87 -8.29 8.91
N PRO A 206 14.49 -9.13 9.90
CA PRO A 206 13.61 -8.72 10.98
C PRO A 206 14.21 -7.60 11.86
N GLU A 207 15.54 -7.46 11.87
CA GLU A 207 16.24 -6.37 12.58
C GLU A 207 15.84 -4.99 12.07
N LEU A 208 15.59 -4.82 10.75
CA LEU A 208 15.16 -3.54 10.20
C LEU A 208 13.76 -3.16 10.66
N VAL A 209 12.90 -4.15 10.89
CA VAL A 209 11.56 -3.93 11.46
C VAL A 209 11.65 -3.43 12.89
N LEU A 210 12.51 -4.05 13.70
CA LEU A 210 12.76 -3.62 15.10
C LEU A 210 13.36 -2.21 15.15
N GLU A 211 14.38 -1.94 14.34
CA GLU A 211 15.00 -0.62 14.21
C GLU A 211 13.99 0.46 13.81
N ALA A 212 13.10 0.16 12.85
CA ALA A 212 12.05 1.08 12.40
C ALA A 212 11.15 1.51 13.58
N VAL A 213 10.74 0.58 14.43
CA VAL A 213 9.92 0.88 15.61
C VAL A 213 10.73 1.57 16.71
N GLU A 214 11.91 1.04 17.07
CA GLU A 214 12.66 1.52 18.22
C GLU A 214 13.42 2.82 17.97
N MET A 215 13.95 3.01 16.75
CA MET A 215 14.79 4.16 16.42
C MET A 215 14.02 5.30 15.76
N LEU A 216 13.01 4.96 14.92
CA LEU A 216 12.24 5.95 14.16
C LEU A 216 10.85 6.19 14.76
N GLY A 217 10.39 5.32 15.67
CA GLY A 217 9.05 5.38 16.24
C GLY A 217 7.97 5.13 15.18
N ALA A 218 8.24 4.23 14.23
CA ALA A 218 7.25 3.83 13.25
C ALA A 218 6.00 3.23 13.93
N GLU A 219 4.85 3.69 13.52
CA GLU A 219 3.55 3.31 14.07
C GLU A 219 2.91 2.17 13.29
N ARG A 220 3.34 1.98 12.04
CA ARG A 220 3.02 0.83 11.17
C ARG A 220 4.24 0.51 10.30
N ILE A 221 4.30 -0.72 9.84
CA ILE A 221 5.40 -1.24 9.01
C ILE A 221 4.85 -1.74 7.69
N GLY A 222 5.33 -1.19 6.58
CA GLY A 222 5.08 -1.73 5.25
C GLY A 222 5.71 -3.11 5.10
N HIS A 223 4.95 -4.08 4.64
CA HIS A 223 5.25 -5.51 4.49
C HIS A 223 5.60 -6.23 5.79
N GLY A 224 6.83 -6.08 6.29
CA GLY A 224 7.30 -6.68 7.54
C GLY A 224 7.42 -8.20 7.54
N ILE A 225 7.36 -8.88 6.38
CA ILE A 225 7.28 -10.35 6.29
C ILE A 225 8.52 -11.06 6.84
N ALA A 226 9.68 -10.39 6.92
CA ALA A 226 10.90 -10.94 7.49
C ALA A 226 10.75 -11.40 8.94
N VAL A 227 9.78 -10.84 9.70
CA VAL A 227 9.56 -11.22 11.11
C VAL A 227 9.13 -12.68 11.26
N MET A 228 8.70 -13.34 10.17
CA MET A 228 8.44 -14.78 10.17
C MET A 228 9.63 -15.64 10.61
N ARG A 229 10.85 -15.08 10.55
CA ARG A 229 12.09 -15.75 10.94
C ARG A 229 12.52 -15.46 12.37
N ASP A 230 11.81 -14.58 13.09
CA ASP A 230 12.16 -14.18 14.45
C ASP A 230 10.93 -14.07 15.36
N GLU A 231 10.74 -15.07 16.22
CA GLU A 231 9.62 -15.08 17.17
C GLU A 231 9.63 -13.90 18.13
N ARG A 232 10.83 -13.40 18.50
CA ARG A 232 10.97 -12.26 19.41
C ARG A 232 10.50 -10.97 18.74
N ALA A 233 10.79 -10.82 17.43
CA ALA A 233 10.28 -9.69 16.64
C ALA A 233 8.75 -9.73 16.54
N MET A 234 8.16 -10.92 16.31
CA MET A 234 6.71 -11.08 16.31
C MET A 234 6.09 -10.74 17.66
N ASP A 235 6.64 -11.24 18.76
CA ASP A 235 6.14 -10.95 20.11
C ASP A 235 6.29 -9.46 20.47
N PHE A 236 7.38 -8.83 20.04
CA PHE A 236 7.61 -7.39 20.21
C PHE A 236 6.54 -6.54 19.53
N LEU A 237 6.21 -6.85 18.27
CA LEU A 237 5.18 -6.15 17.49
C LEU A 237 3.78 -6.38 18.09
N ALA A 238 3.46 -7.62 18.46
CA ALA A 238 2.18 -7.96 19.07
C ALA A 238 1.98 -7.21 20.41
N ALA A 239 3.01 -7.21 21.28
CA ALA A 239 2.95 -6.55 22.57
C ALA A 239 2.77 -5.01 22.47
N ARG A 240 3.24 -4.40 21.39
CA ARG A 240 3.13 -2.95 21.12
C ARG A 240 1.98 -2.59 20.20
N ASN A 241 1.24 -3.58 19.71
CA ASN A 241 0.17 -3.42 18.72
C ASN A 241 0.63 -2.65 17.47
N ILE A 242 1.84 -2.97 16.95
CA ILE A 242 2.39 -2.39 15.71
C ILE A 242 1.94 -3.23 14.54
N PRO A 243 1.09 -2.72 13.64
CA PRO A 243 0.58 -3.50 12.52
C PRO A 243 1.58 -3.61 11.38
N LEU A 244 1.55 -4.78 10.72
CA LEU A 244 2.20 -5.04 9.45
C LEU A 244 1.18 -4.84 8.31
N GLU A 245 1.54 -4.05 7.32
CA GLU A 245 0.75 -3.81 6.11
C GLU A 245 1.17 -4.83 5.05
N VAL A 246 0.51 -5.99 5.04
CA VAL A 246 0.94 -7.14 4.27
C VAL A 246 0.34 -7.13 2.86
N CYS A 247 1.20 -7.30 1.84
CA CYS A 247 0.86 -7.26 0.42
C CYS A 247 1.28 -8.56 -0.26
N PRO A 248 0.47 -9.64 -0.20
CA PRO A 248 0.91 -10.98 -0.60
C PRO A 248 1.34 -11.10 -2.06
N THR A 249 0.60 -10.51 -2.99
CA THR A 249 0.96 -10.58 -4.41
C THR A 249 2.26 -9.82 -4.68
N SER A 250 2.44 -8.63 -4.09
CA SER A 250 3.69 -7.89 -4.17
C SER A 250 4.87 -8.72 -3.67
N ASN A 251 4.75 -9.32 -2.48
CA ASN A 251 5.82 -10.14 -1.90
C ASN A 251 6.21 -11.35 -2.76
N LEU A 252 5.30 -11.85 -3.59
CA LEU A 252 5.59 -12.89 -4.58
C LEU A 252 6.24 -12.32 -5.83
N ARG A 253 5.69 -11.21 -6.38
CA ARG A 253 6.12 -10.62 -7.65
C ARG A 253 7.50 -9.97 -7.55
N THR A 254 7.82 -9.33 -6.43
CA THR A 254 9.15 -8.74 -6.17
C THR A 254 10.21 -9.78 -5.76
N GLY A 255 9.79 -11.03 -5.50
CA GLY A 255 10.66 -12.08 -4.99
C GLY A 255 11.00 -11.94 -3.49
N ALA A 256 10.38 -11.00 -2.80
CA ALA A 256 10.58 -10.76 -1.37
C ALA A 256 10.31 -12.03 -0.54
N LEU A 257 9.17 -12.69 -0.75
CA LEU A 257 8.85 -13.95 -0.06
C LEU A 257 9.89 -15.04 -0.34
N THR A 258 10.28 -15.22 -1.60
CA THR A 258 11.30 -16.19 -2.02
C THR A 258 12.61 -15.98 -1.26
N ARG A 259 13.03 -14.73 -1.13
CA ARG A 259 14.20 -14.32 -0.36
C ARG A 259 14.05 -14.63 1.13
N GLN A 260 12.91 -14.29 1.75
CA GLN A 260 12.70 -14.49 3.19
C GLN A 260 12.65 -15.97 3.57
N ILE A 261 12.10 -16.84 2.74
CA ILE A 261 12.06 -18.30 3.01
C ILE A 261 13.35 -19.02 2.57
N GLY A 262 14.26 -18.35 1.85
CA GLY A 262 15.52 -18.93 1.38
C GLY A 262 15.34 -20.03 0.32
N GLN A 263 14.31 -19.92 -0.54
CA GLN A 263 14.01 -20.89 -1.58
C GLN A 263 14.19 -20.29 -2.97
N GLN A 264 14.21 -21.10 -4.01
CA GLN A 264 14.33 -20.63 -5.41
C GLN A 264 12.99 -20.13 -5.97
N SER A 265 11.87 -20.56 -5.39
CA SER A 265 10.53 -20.12 -5.75
C SER A 265 9.61 -20.19 -4.56
N ALA A 266 8.60 -19.35 -4.53
CA ALA A 266 7.56 -19.31 -3.52
C ALA A 266 6.19 -19.13 -4.18
N GLY A 267 5.14 -19.56 -3.49
CA GLY A 267 3.76 -19.32 -3.87
C GLY A 267 2.94 -18.88 -2.66
N TYR A 268 1.68 -18.56 -2.87
CA TYR A 268 0.78 -18.11 -1.81
C TYR A 268 0.71 -19.08 -0.62
N ALA A 269 0.87 -20.38 -0.85
CA ALA A 269 0.81 -21.41 0.21
C ALA A 269 1.93 -21.27 1.26
N GLN A 270 3.06 -20.63 0.92
CA GLN A 270 4.17 -20.38 1.84
C GLN A 270 4.11 -19.00 2.49
N HIS A 271 3.12 -18.18 2.13
CA HIS A 271 3.03 -16.81 2.64
C HIS A 271 2.65 -16.78 4.13
N PRO A 272 3.34 -15.98 4.98
CA PRO A 272 3.19 -16.00 6.43
C PRO A 272 1.90 -15.37 6.95
N LEU A 273 1.13 -14.61 6.16
CA LEU A 273 -0.02 -13.84 6.62
C LEU A 273 -1.02 -14.67 7.44
N PRO A 274 -1.46 -15.88 7.02
CA PRO A 274 -2.39 -16.67 7.83
C PRO A 274 -1.82 -17.05 9.20
N SER A 275 -0.51 -17.32 9.27
CA SER A 275 0.19 -17.61 10.52
C SER A 275 0.29 -16.37 11.42
N PHE A 276 0.65 -15.22 10.87
CA PHE A 276 0.68 -13.96 11.59
C PHE A 276 -0.68 -13.63 12.20
N PHE A 277 -1.72 -13.69 11.38
CA PHE A 277 -3.09 -13.43 11.82
C PHE A 277 -3.52 -14.35 12.98
N ARG A 278 -3.30 -15.67 12.84
CA ARG A 278 -3.68 -16.65 13.86
C ARG A 278 -2.83 -16.57 15.14
N ARG A 279 -1.58 -16.10 15.03
CA ARG A 279 -0.72 -15.79 16.18
C ARG A 279 -1.16 -14.52 16.91
N GLY A 280 -2.06 -13.72 16.32
CA GLY A 280 -2.52 -12.46 16.90
C GLY A 280 -1.60 -11.28 16.65
N LEU A 281 -0.71 -11.36 15.64
CA LEU A 281 -0.01 -10.16 15.17
C LEU A 281 -1.03 -9.21 14.55
N PRO A 282 -0.93 -7.91 14.82
CA PRO A 282 -1.68 -6.91 14.08
C PRO A 282 -1.25 -6.94 12.62
N VAL A 283 -2.16 -7.27 11.73
CA VAL A 283 -1.92 -7.31 10.27
C VAL A 283 -3.06 -6.66 9.52
N THR A 284 -2.75 -5.98 8.44
CA THR A 284 -3.71 -5.47 7.46
C THR A 284 -3.37 -6.05 6.10
N LEU A 285 -4.35 -6.08 5.20
CA LEU A 285 -4.21 -6.61 3.86
C LEU A 285 -4.32 -5.49 2.84
N SER A 286 -3.35 -5.38 1.95
CA SER A 286 -3.26 -4.32 0.94
C SER A 286 -2.68 -4.86 -0.37
N SER A 287 -2.76 -4.06 -1.44
CA SER A 287 -2.36 -4.47 -2.80
C SER A 287 -1.02 -3.90 -3.28
N ASP A 288 -0.47 -2.88 -2.60
CA ASP A 288 0.80 -2.22 -2.91
C ASP A 288 0.78 -1.46 -4.25
N ASP A 289 1.25 -2.06 -5.33
CA ASP A 289 1.26 -1.52 -6.69
C ASP A 289 0.33 -2.35 -7.60
N PRO A 290 -1.01 -2.23 -7.43
CA PRO A 290 -1.96 -3.22 -7.94
C PRO A 290 -1.92 -3.40 -9.46
N ALA A 291 -1.72 -2.33 -10.25
CA ALA A 291 -1.67 -2.45 -11.71
C ALA A 291 -0.38 -3.13 -12.17
N MET A 292 0.74 -2.86 -11.50
CA MET A 292 2.04 -3.44 -11.84
C MET A 292 2.13 -4.92 -11.43
N PHE A 293 1.43 -5.31 -10.36
CA PHE A 293 1.42 -6.68 -9.88
C PHE A 293 0.22 -7.50 -10.38
N GLU A 294 -0.60 -6.92 -11.27
CA GLU A 294 -1.80 -7.56 -11.85
C GLU A 294 -2.75 -8.07 -10.75
N THR A 295 -2.94 -7.27 -9.71
CA THR A 295 -3.82 -7.58 -8.59
C THR A 295 -4.78 -6.42 -8.29
N THR A 296 -5.61 -6.61 -7.30
CA THR A 296 -6.49 -5.61 -6.68
C THR A 296 -6.63 -5.94 -5.21
N VAL A 297 -7.04 -4.99 -4.37
CA VAL A 297 -7.27 -5.33 -2.96
C VAL A 297 -8.31 -6.44 -2.80
N SER A 298 -9.36 -6.47 -3.63
CA SER A 298 -10.33 -7.57 -3.64
C SER A 298 -9.71 -8.90 -4.07
N GLY A 299 -8.76 -8.88 -5.01
CA GLY A 299 -7.98 -10.05 -5.43
C GLY A 299 -7.07 -10.57 -4.31
N GLU A 300 -6.48 -9.67 -3.52
CA GLU A 300 -5.70 -10.06 -2.33
C GLU A 300 -6.58 -10.84 -1.33
N TYR A 301 -7.84 -10.41 -1.13
CA TYR A 301 -8.80 -11.18 -0.30
C TYR A 301 -9.09 -12.57 -0.86
N GLU A 302 -9.21 -12.72 -2.19
CA GLU A 302 -9.36 -14.03 -2.85
C GLU A 302 -8.14 -14.93 -2.56
N HIS A 303 -6.94 -14.39 -2.74
CA HIS A 303 -5.70 -15.13 -2.51
C HIS A 303 -5.54 -15.55 -1.06
N VAL A 304 -5.78 -14.65 -0.11
CA VAL A 304 -5.63 -14.94 1.33
C VAL A 304 -6.68 -15.94 1.80
N HIS A 305 -7.91 -15.86 1.29
CA HIS A 305 -8.92 -16.90 1.55
C HIS A 305 -8.47 -18.27 1.02
N ALA A 306 -7.89 -18.32 -0.18
CA ALA A 306 -7.33 -19.54 -0.75
C ALA A 306 -6.11 -20.09 0.02
N MET A 307 -5.38 -19.23 0.77
CA MET A 307 -4.35 -19.67 1.73
C MET A 307 -4.93 -20.34 2.98
N GLY A 308 -6.26 -20.38 3.13
CA GLY A 308 -6.94 -21.14 4.17
C GLY A 308 -7.46 -20.35 5.35
N LEU A 309 -7.54 -19.01 5.27
CA LEU A 309 -8.33 -18.24 6.22
C LEU A 309 -9.82 -18.49 5.97
N THR A 310 -10.58 -18.74 7.03
CA THR A 310 -12.03 -18.90 6.96
C THR A 310 -12.69 -17.54 6.63
N ARG A 311 -13.95 -17.57 6.16
CA ARG A 311 -14.70 -16.32 5.89
C ARG A 311 -14.77 -15.41 7.11
N MET A 312 -14.94 -15.96 8.31
CA MET A 312 -14.95 -15.19 9.55
C MET A 312 -13.58 -14.58 9.89
N GLU A 313 -12.47 -15.28 9.62
CA GLU A 313 -11.13 -14.75 9.76
C GLU A 313 -10.90 -13.61 8.75
N MET A 314 -11.37 -13.76 7.51
CA MET A 314 -11.29 -12.72 6.47
C MET A 314 -12.08 -11.45 6.83
N ILE A 315 -13.27 -11.58 7.43
CA ILE A 315 -14.05 -10.44 7.92
C ILE A 315 -13.27 -9.70 9.01
N ARG A 316 -12.68 -10.44 9.97
CA ARG A 316 -11.84 -9.84 11.02
C ARG A 316 -10.58 -9.19 10.47
N LEU A 317 -9.98 -9.76 9.44
CA LEU A 317 -8.83 -9.15 8.74
C LEU A 317 -9.25 -7.83 8.06
N ALA A 318 -10.42 -7.78 7.42
CA ALA A 318 -10.95 -6.56 6.83
C ALA A 318 -11.26 -5.49 7.88
N GLU A 319 -11.86 -5.88 8.99
CA GLU A 319 -12.14 -5.00 10.14
C GLU A 319 -10.86 -4.42 10.75
N ALA A 320 -9.78 -5.23 10.83
CA ALA A 320 -8.50 -4.80 11.36
C ALA A 320 -7.92 -3.59 10.60
N SER A 321 -8.13 -3.48 9.28
CA SER A 321 -7.70 -2.32 8.51
C SER A 321 -8.33 -1.02 9.01
N PHE A 322 -9.60 -1.01 9.41
CA PHE A 322 -10.23 0.17 9.99
C PHE A 322 -9.70 0.51 11.39
N HIS A 323 -9.37 -0.50 12.19
CA HIS A 323 -8.80 -0.30 13.52
C HIS A 323 -7.40 0.29 13.47
N HIS A 324 -6.60 -0.10 12.48
CA HIS A 324 -5.21 0.34 12.32
C HIS A 324 -5.02 1.56 11.39
N ALA A 325 -6.10 2.04 10.75
CA ALA A 325 -6.09 3.27 9.98
C ALA A 325 -5.76 4.51 10.83
N PHE A 326 -5.06 5.47 10.26
CA PHE A 326 -4.78 6.76 10.89
C PHE A 326 -6.00 7.68 10.84
N LEU A 327 -7.02 7.31 11.58
CA LEU A 327 -8.32 7.96 11.65
C LEU A 327 -8.58 8.57 13.02
N SER A 328 -9.32 9.68 13.03
CA SER A 328 -9.89 10.16 14.27
C SER A 328 -10.83 9.10 14.89
N PRO A 329 -11.02 9.07 16.22
CA PRO A 329 -11.97 8.14 16.85
C PRO A 329 -13.39 8.22 16.25
N ALA A 330 -13.85 9.42 15.91
CA ALA A 330 -15.18 9.65 15.31
C ALA A 330 -15.29 9.08 13.90
N ASP A 331 -14.28 9.34 13.04
CA ASP A 331 -14.24 8.80 11.67
C ASP A 331 -14.14 7.28 11.67
N ARG A 332 -13.30 6.72 12.55
CA ARG A 332 -13.18 5.27 12.72
C ARG A 332 -14.51 4.63 13.10
N SER A 333 -15.21 5.20 14.08
CA SER A 333 -16.52 4.70 14.51
C SER A 333 -17.52 4.71 13.35
N ALA A 334 -17.61 5.82 12.62
CA ALA A 334 -18.52 5.94 11.48
C ALA A 334 -18.21 4.95 10.34
N LEU A 335 -16.92 4.68 10.08
CA LEU A 335 -16.53 3.70 9.06
C LEU A 335 -16.77 2.27 9.51
N LEU A 336 -16.55 1.93 10.80
CA LEU A 336 -16.87 0.62 11.36
C LEU A 336 -18.39 0.35 11.35
N GLU A 337 -19.23 1.34 11.60
CA GLU A 337 -20.69 1.20 11.46
C GLU A 337 -21.08 0.85 10.01
N LYS A 338 -20.50 1.51 9.02
CA LYS A 338 -20.72 1.19 7.59
C LYS A 338 -20.19 -0.22 7.25
N PHE A 339 -19.04 -0.58 7.78
CA PHE A 339 -18.44 -1.91 7.59
C PHE A 339 -19.38 -3.00 8.13
N HIS A 340 -19.82 -2.91 9.40
CA HIS A 340 -20.70 -3.88 10.02
C HIS A 340 -22.06 -3.98 9.32
N SER A 341 -22.63 -2.82 8.92
CA SER A 341 -23.87 -2.79 8.14
C SER A 341 -23.71 -3.50 6.79
N GLY A 342 -22.60 -3.30 6.11
CA GLY A 342 -22.32 -3.97 4.85
C GLY A 342 -22.07 -5.47 5.00
N VAL A 343 -21.34 -5.90 6.03
CA VAL A 343 -21.12 -7.33 6.36
C VAL A 343 -22.46 -8.02 6.65
N SER A 344 -23.34 -7.38 7.45
CA SER A 344 -24.67 -7.88 7.74
C SER A 344 -25.54 -8.01 6.48
N ALA A 345 -25.50 -7.02 5.59
CA ALA A 345 -26.23 -7.05 4.31
C ALA A 345 -25.77 -8.19 3.38
N LEU A 346 -24.54 -8.67 3.53
CA LEU A 346 -24.00 -9.84 2.82
C LEU A 346 -24.39 -11.17 3.48
N GLY A 347 -25.09 -11.16 4.61
CA GLY A 347 -25.47 -12.37 5.34
C GLY A 347 -24.29 -13.12 5.97
N LEU A 348 -23.24 -12.39 6.34
CA LEU A 348 -21.99 -12.94 6.87
C LEU A 348 -21.92 -12.94 8.40
N VAL A 349 -22.94 -12.39 9.07
CA VAL A 349 -23.10 -12.38 10.55
C VAL A 349 -24.50 -12.85 10.88
#